data_4e5edc7e51b186668e0d12dbadde3391
#
_entry.id   4e5edc7e51b186668e0d12dbadde3391
#
_cell.length_a   1.000
_cell.length_b   1.000
_cell.length_c   1.000
_cell.angle_alpha   90.00
_cell.angle_beta   90.00
_cell.angle_gamma   90.00
#
_symmetry.space_group_name_H-M   'P 1'
#
loop_
_entity.id
_entity.type
_entity.pdbx_description
1 polymer ?
#
loop_
_entity_poly.entity_id
_entity_poly.type
_entity_poly.pdbx_seq_one_letter_code
_entity_poly.pdbx_strand_id
1 'polypeptide(L)'
;MQDKRCILVPVDGSAFSTQIFPDVRKLFPPDENEIVLLRVGQDPEGHVGRPPRLASAEIGVLSYQSRKDMQDATHPIYASQERESAVADLALDLRDEQSILENMGYDVTVEIRLDRERGPAIINYVETHDVDAVAMTTHWRTGINKLIFGSVAQYVAQHTTVPVIMVRPE
;
A
#
# COMPACT_ATOMS: atom_id res chain seq x y z
N MET A 1 -8.44 17.80 24.35
CA MET A 1 -8.76 16.67 23.45
C MET A 1 -7.64 15.69 23.63
N GLN A 2 -7.92 14.46 23.97
CA GLN A 2 -6.88 13.43 24.07
C GLN A 2 -6.61 13.02 22.63
N ASP A 3 -5.36 13.09 22.18
CA ASP A 3 -5.01 12.65 20.83
C ASP A 3 -5.29 11.14 20.75
N LYS A 4 -6.05 10.75 19.71
CA LYS A 4 -6.35 9.34 19.46
C LYS A 4 -5.08 8.62 19.02
N ARG A 5 -4.95 7.35 19.39
CA ARG A 5 -3.86 6.51 18.90
C ARG A 5 -4.10 6.15 17.43
N CYS A 6 -3.06 6.20 16.64
CA CYS A 6 -3.10 5.87 15.21
C CYS A 6 -2.83 4.38 14.99
N ILE A 7 -3.82 3.65 14.51
CA ILE A 7 -3.71 2.22 14.18
C ILE A 7 -3.63 2.06 12.66
N LEU A 8 -2.48 1.60 12.18
CA LEU A 8 -2.26 1.31 10.77
C LEU A 8 -2.84 -0.05 10.40
N VAL A 9 -3.71 -0.09 9.41
CA VAL A 9 -4.32 -1.31 8.90
C VAL A 9 -3.97 -1.46 7.41
N PRO A 10 -2.89 -2.18 7.08
CA PRO A 10 -2.56 -2.48 5.69
C PRO A 10 -3.59 -3.44 5.09
N VAL A 11 -4.14 -3.06 3.94
CA VAL A 11 -5.11 -3.87 3.19
C VAL A 11 -4.64 -4.07 1.74
N ASP A 12 -5.03 -5.19 1.15
CA ASP A 12 -4.68 -5.50 -0.23
C ASP A 12 -5.90 -5.49 -1.18
N GLY A 13 -7.06 -5.05 -0.68
CA GLY A 13 -8.33 -5.02 -1.39
C GLY A 13 -8.98 -6.40 -1.53
N SER A 14 -8.48 -7.41 -0.86
CA SER A 14 -9.12 -8.71 -0.78
C SER A 14 -10.07 -8.77 0.42
N ALA A 15 -11.15 -9.56 0.30
CA ALA A 15 -12.02 -9.86 1.43
C ALA A 15 -11.28 -10.56 2.60
N PHE A 16 -10.08 -11.08 2.34
CA PHE A 16 -9.24 -11.67 3.35
C PHE A 16 -8.60 -10.60 4.26
N SER A 17 -8.09 -9.53 3.68
CA SER A 17 -7.43 -8.46 4.45
C SER A 17 -8.41 -7.73 5.38
N THR A 18 -9.70 -7.67 5.04
CA THR A 18 -10.72 -7.00 5.85
C THR A 18 -11.20 -7.83 7.05
N GLN A 19 -10.87 -9.11 7.12
CA GLN A 19 -11.25 -9.97 8.25
C GLN A 19 -10.58 -9.57 9.57
N ILE A 20 -9.62 -8.66 9.54
CA ILE A 20 -9.03 -8.05 10.74
C ILE A 20 -10.00 -7.09 11.47
N PHE A 21 -10.98 -6.48 10.77
CA PHE A 21 -11.79 -5.40 11.30
C PHE A 21 -12.55 -5.74 12.60
N PRO A 22 -13.16 -6.93 12.76
CA PRO A 22 -13.79 -7.30 14.02
C PRO A 22 -12.81 -7.36 15.20
N ASP A 23 -11.57 -7.77 14.96
CA ASP A 23 -10.55 -7.83 15.99
C ASP A 23 -9.96 -6.45 16.29
N VAL A 24 -9.81 -5.59 15.29
CA VAL A 24 -9.49 -4.17 15.48
C VAL A 24 -10.53 -3.54 16.40
N ARG A 25 -11.82 -3.79 16.16
CA ARG A 25 -12.90 -3.26 16.99
C ARG A 25 -12.84 -3.72 18.45
N LYS A 26 -12.43 -4.97 18.70
CA LYS A 26 -12.29 -5.52 20.06
C LYS A 26 -11.08 -4.97 20.80
N LEU A 27 -9.97 -4.77 20.10
CA LEU A 27 -8.69 -4.42 20.70
C LEU A 27 -8.45 -2.91 20.80
N PHE A 28 -9.02 -2.15 19.90
CA PHE A 28 -8.82 -0.71 19.73
C PHE A 28 -10.17 0.01 19.67
N PRO A 29 -10.78 0.38 20.81
CA PRO A 29 -12.06 1.12 20.81
C PRO A 29 -11.98 2.44 20.02
N PRO A 30 -13.01 2.83 19.25
CA PRO A 30 -12.97 3.99 18.34
C PRO A 30 -12.93 5.35 19.04
N ASP A 31 -13.33 5.41 20.29
CA ASP A 31 -13.24 6.60 21.12
C ASP A 31 -11.79 6.99 21.48
N GLU A 32 -10.88 6.01 21.50
CA GLU A 32 -9.46 6.21 21.82
C GLU A 32 -8.53 6.04 20.61
N ASN A 33 -9.03 5.55 19.48
CA ASN A 33 -8.20 5.20 18.34
C ASN A 33 -8.78 5.72 17.03
N GLU A 34 -7.90 6.08 16.11
CA GLU A 34 -8.19 6.35 14.70
C GLU A 34 -7.53 5.30 13.82
N ILE A 35 -8.05 5.12 12.62
CA ILE A 35 -7.55 4.10 11.69
C ILE A 35 -6.95 4.77 10.45
N VAL A 36 -5.78 4.31 10.08
CA VAL A 36 -5.22 4.55 8.76
C VAL A 36 -5.31 3.26 7.96
N LEU A 37 -6.17 3.26 6.93
CA LEU A 37 -6.21 2.20 5.91
C LEU A 37 -5.11 2.46 4.89
N LEU A 38 -4.08 1.61 4.89
CA LEU A 38 -2.97 1.73 3.96
C LEU A 38 -3.08 0.69 2.84
N ARG A 39 -3.16 1.16 1.60
CA ARG A 39 -3.05 0.33 0.41
C ARG A 39 -1.71 0.58 -0.28
N VAL A 40 -0.93 -0.48 -0.47
CA VAL A 40 0.27 -0.41 -1.30
C VAL A 40 -0.02 -1.05 -2.66
N GLY A 41 -0.15 -0.20 -3.68
CA GLY A 41 -0.29 -0.59 -5.08
C GLY A 41 1.07 -0.73 -5.76
N GLN A 42 1.08 -1.38 -6.92
CA GLN A 42 2.27 -1.37 -7.76
C GLN A 42 2.41 0.01 -8.40
N ASP A 43 3.63 0.55 -8.38
CA ASP A 43 3.94 1.73 -9.18
C ASP A 43 3.68 1.35 -10.64
N PRO A 44 2.74 2.02 -11.34
CA PRO A 44 2.62 1.80 -12.76
C PRO A 44 4.04 1.99 -13.31
N GLU A 45 4.54 1.00 -14.06
CA GLU A 45 5.83 1.12 -14.74
C GLU A 45 5.72 2.28 -15.74
N GLY A 46 5.60 3.48 -15.17
CA GLY A 46 5.81 4.71 -15.90
C GLY A 46 7.21 4.54 -16.43
N HIS A 47 7.33 4.52 -17.72
CA HIS A 47 8.60 4.47 -18.40
C HIS A 47 9.35 5.72 -17.97
N VAL A 48 9.94 5.64 -16.77
CA VAL A 48 10.91 6.63 -16.31
C VAL A 48 11.96 6.64 -17.39
N GLY A 49 11.97 7.70 -18.17
CA GLY A 49 12.63 7.85 -19.43
C GLY A 49 13.91 7.03 -19.51
N ARG A 50 13.83 5.87 -20.14
CA ARG A 50 15.04 5.28 -20.68
C ARG A 50 15.61 6.36 -21.58
N PRO A 51 16.86 6.79 -21.36
CA PRO A 51 17.46 7.73 -22.27
C PRO A 51 17.30 7.18 -23.69
N PRO A 52 16.94 8.00 -24.69
CA PRO A 52 16.72 7.54 -26.04
C PRO A 52 17.91 6.70 -26.48
N ARG A 53 17.67 5.44 -26.85
CA ARG A 53 18.74 4.61 -27.44
C ARG A 53 19.03 5.21 -28.80
N LEU A 54 20.23 5.72 -28.97
CA LEU A 54 20.70 6.17 -30.27
C LEU A 54 20.63 4.99 -31.23
N ALA A 55 19.88 5.11 -32.31
CA ALA A 55 19.71 4.05 -33.31
C ALA A 55 20.99 3.84 -34.14
N SER A 56 21.86 4.82 -34.18
CA SER A 56 23.24 4.72 -34.68
C SER A 56 24.08 5.91 -34.23
N ALA A 57 25.34 5.67 -33.91
CA ALA A 57 26.28 6.70 -33.50
C ALA A 57 26.74 7.62 -34.65
N GLU A 58 26.31 7.35 -35.87
CA GLU A 58 26.85 8.00 -37.08
C GLU A 58 26.03 9.18 -37.61
N ILE A 59 24.78 9.32 -37.17
CA ILE A 59 23.94 10.43 -37.65
C ILE A 59 23.31 11.05 -36.44
N GLY A 60 23.66 12.27 -36.06
CA GLY A 60 23.18 13.01 -34.90
C GLY A 60 21.65 13.29 -34.83
N VAL A 61 20.85 12.35 -35.28
CA VAL A 61 19.40 12.37 -35.23
C VAL A 61 18.95 11.40 -34.12
N LEU A 62 18.40 11.94 -33.06
CA LEU A 62 17.68 11.17 -32.05
C LEU A 62 16.49 10.47 -32.70
N SER A 63 16.62 9.17 -33.00
CA SER A 63 15.49 8.36 -33.45
C SER A 63 14.99 7.49 -32.29
N TYR A 64 13.71 7.62 -32.01
CA TYR A 64 13.03 6.76 -31.04
C TYR A 64 12.69 5.42 -31.70
N GLN A 65 12.90 4.31 -30.96
CA GLN A 65 12.67 2.96 -31.50
C GLN A 65 11.18 2.61 -31.63
N SER A 66 10.31 3.35 -30.95
CA SER A 66 8.86 3.21 -31.05
C SER A 66 8.14 4.53 -30.86
N ARG A 67 6.86 4.60 -31.31
CA ARG A 67 5.98 5.73 -31.00
C ARG A 67 5.78 5.91 -29.49
N LYS A 68 5.84 4.80 -28.74
CA LYS A 68 5.72 4.79 -27.30
C LYS A 68 6.95 5.44 -26.65
N ASP A 69 8.15 5.07 -27.10
CA ASP A 69 9.40 5.70 -26.59
C ASP A 69 9.45 7.21 -26.87
N MET A 70 8.91 7.64 -27.99
CA MET A 70 8.78 9.05 -28.33
C MET A 70 7.77 9.76 -27.43
N GLN A 71 6.66 9.11 -27.11
CA GLN A 71 5.60 9.63 -26.25
C GLN A 71 6.07 9.73 -24.81
N ASP A 72 6.79 8.72 -24.30
CA ASP A 72 7.34 8.66 -22.96
C ASP A 72 8.48 9.69 -22.75
N ALA A 73 9.29 9.96 -23.78
CA ALA A 73 10.36 10.95 -23.72
C ALA A 73 9.87 12.42 -23.84
N THR A 74 8.72 12.64 -24.47
CA THR A 74 8.19 13.99 -24.70
C THR A 74 7.21 14.47 -23.65
N HIS A 75 6.69 13.59 -22.79
CA HIS A 75 5.64 13.95 -21.81
C HIS A 75 5.85 13.35 -20.44
N PRO A 76 6.67 13.98 -19.57
CA PRO A 76 6.72 13.66 -18.13
C PRO A 76 5.33 13.76 -17.45
N ILE A 77 4.41 14.54 -18.05
CA ILE A 77 3.03 14.73 -17.60
C ILE A 77 2.22 13.42 -17.63
N TYR A 78 2.46 12.52 -18.59
CA TYR A 78 1.70 11.26 -18.66
C TYR A 78 2.07 10.30 -17.53
N ALA A 79 3.33 10.25 -17.11
CA ALA A 79 3.75 9.40 -15.99
C ALA A 79 3.13 9.87 -14.67
N SER A 80 2.99 11.19 -14.44
CA SER A 80 2.31 11.71 -13.28
C SER A 80 0.80 11.44 -13.32
N GLN A 81 0.18 11.58 -14.50
CA GLN A 81 -1.25 11.30 -14.67
C GLN A 81 -1.57 9.81 -14.48
N GLU A 82 -0.71 8.89 -14.97
CA GLU A 82 -0.88 7.45 -14.73
C GLU A 82 -0.79 7.12 -13.24
N ARG A 83 0.14 7.73 -12.52
CA ARG A 83 0.25 7.55 -11.06
C ARG A 83 -0.93 8.12 -10.31
N GLU A 84 -1.37 9.33 -10.65
CA GLU A 84 -2.55 9.96 -10.06
C GLU A 84 -3.81 9.12 -10.31
N SER A 85 -3.99 8.61 -11.54
CA SER A 85 -5.09 7.72 -11.87
C SER A 85 -5.03 6.42 -11.06
N ALA A 86 -3.87 5.79 -10.98
CA ALA A 86 -3.68 4.57 -10.20
C ALA A 86 -3.97 4.77 -8.70
N VAL A 87 -3.56 5.90 -8.14
CA VAL A 87 -3.88 6.27 -6.75
C VAL A 87 -5.38 6.47 -6.58
N ALA A 88 -6.03 7.18 -7.51
CA ALA A 88 -7.47 7.42 -7.45
C ALA A 88 -8.29 6.12 -7.56
N ASP A 89 -7.90 5.22 -8.46
CA ASP A 89 -8.56 3.93 -8.64
C ASP A 89 -8.44 3.06 -7.37
N LEU A 90 -7.22 2.97 -6.78
CA LEU A 90 -6.99 2.24 -5.55
C LEU A 90 -7.73 2.84 -4.34
N ALA A 91 -7.89 4.15 -4.29
CA ALA A 91 -8.67 4.82 -3.25
C ALA A 91 -10.17 4.56 -3.42
N LEU A 92 -10.66 4.48 -4.66
CA LEU A 92 -12.03 4.10 -4.96
C LEU A 92 -12.34 2.67 -4.50
N ASP A 93 -11.41 1.75 -4.72
CA ASP A 93 -11.52 0.35 -4.31
C ASP A 93 -11.65 0.18 -2.79
N LEU A 94 -11.16 1.13 -1.98
CA LEU A 94 -11.21 1.06 -0.52
C LEU A 94 -12.43 1.75 0.13
N ARG A 95 -13.36 2.27 -0.66
CA ARG A 95 -14.54 2.99 -0.13
C ARG A 95 -15.43 2.12 0.75
N ASP A 96 -15.62 0.87 0.38
CA ASP A 96 -16.45 -0.06 1.13
C ASP A 96 -15.79 -0.39 2.48
N GLU A 97 -14.48 -0.65 2.49
CA GLU A 97 -13.70 -0.91 3.68
C GLU A 97 -13.68 0.31 4.62
N GLN A 98 -13.47 1.50 4.06
CA GLN A 98 -13.55 2.75 4.80
C GLN A 98 -14.92 2.90 5.46
N SER A 99 -16.01 2.73 4.68
CA SER A 99 -17.37 2.85 5.19
C SER A 99 -17.69 1.84 6.30
N ILE A 100 -17.17 0.62 6.22
CA ILE A 100 -17.33 -0.39 7.27
C ILE A 100 -16.71 0.11 8.58
N LEU A 101 -15.50 0.62 8.56
CA LEU A 101 -14.81 1.12 9.75
C LEU A 101 -15.44 2.40 10.29
N GLU A 102 -15.87 3.32 9.43
CA GLU A 102 -16.60 4.52 9.83
C GLU A 102 -17.94 4.16 10.51
N ASN A 103 -18.66 3.16 9.98
CA ASN A 103 -19.87 2.64 10.61
C ASN A 103 -19.61 1.95 11.96
N MET A 104 -18.38 1.47 12.19
CA MET A 104 -17.93 0.97 13.49
C MET A 104 -17.56 2.12 14.46
N GLY A 105 -17.59 3.37 14.00
CA GLY A 105 -17.38 4.58 14.81
C GLY A 105 -15.95 5.14 14.77
N TYR A 106 -15.11 4.69 13.86
CA TYR A 106 -13.74 5.21 13.73
C TYR A 106 -13.67 6.47 12.87
N ASP A 107 -12.71 7.31 13.18
CA ASP A 107 -12.15 8.26 12.24
C ASP A 107 -11.19 7.48 11.33
N VAL A 108 -11.42 7.51 10.01
CA VAL A 108 -10.66 6.71 9.04
C VAL A 108 -9.98 7.60 8.01
N THR A 109 -8.67 7.44 7.89
CA THR A 109 -7.88 8.03 6.81
C THR A 109 -7.47 6.95 5.83
N VAL A 110 -7.68 7.18 4.54
CA VAL A 110 -7.23 6.27 3.47
C VAL A 110 -5.93 6.78 2.89
N GLU A 111 -4.90 5.95 2.91
CA GLU A 111 -3.58 6.23 2.37
C GLU A 111 -3.21 5.24 1.28
N ILE A 112 -2.77 5.77 0.14
CA ILE A 112 -2.31 4.98 -1.00
C ILE A 112 -0.82 5.24 -1.20
N ARG A 113 -0.05 4.16 -1.26
CA ARG A 113 1.36 4.20 -1.62
C ARG A 113 1.57 3.36 -2.88
N LEU A 114 2.36 3.87 -3.80
CA LEU A 114 2.77 3.13 -4.99
C LEU A 114 4.22 2.70 -4.78
N ASP A 115 4.43 1.41 -4.62
CA ASP A 115 5.76 0.83 -4.40
C ASP A 115 5.81 -0.59 -4.98
N ARG A 116 7.01 -1.02 -5.34
CA ARG A 116 7.25 -2.39 -5.82
C ARG A 116 7.23 -3.41 -4.70
N GLU A 117 7.61 -2.99 -3.50
CA GLU A 117 7.78 -3.83 -2.33
C GLU A 117 6.85 -3.39 -1.18
N ARG A 118 5.78 -4.14 -0.98
CA ARG A 118 4.74 -3.80 0.00
C ARG A 118 5.26 -3.73 1.44
N GLY A 119 6.11 -4.67 1.85
CA GLY A 119 6.66 -4.71 3.20
C GLY A 119 7.48 -3.47 3.55
N PRO A 120 8.50 -3.13 2.77
CA PRO A 120 9.27 -1.89 2.91
C PRO A 120 8.42 -0.63 2.88
N ALA A 121 7.41 -0.55 2.01
CA ALA A 121 6.51 0.60 1.95
C ALA A 121 5.69 0.79 3.24
N ILE A 122 5.21 -0.30 3.85
CA ILE A 122 4.52 -0.26 5.14
C ILE A 122 5.47 0.21 6.25
N ILE A 123 6.69 -0.33 6.32
CA ILE A 123 7.68 0.08 7.31
C ILE A 123 8.05 1.56 7.16
N ASN A 124 8.28 2.01 5.93
CA ASN A 124 8.55 3.42 5.66
C ASN A 124 7.39 4.33 6.13
N TYR A 125 6.14 3.88 5.96
CA TYR A 125 4.99 4.62 6.47
C TYR A 125 5.03 4.72 8.00
N VAL A 126 5.27 3.60 8.70
CA VAL A 126 5.38 3.56 10.16
C VAL A 126 6.49 4.48 10.69
N GLU A 127 7.64 4.50 10.01
CA GLU A 127 8.80 5.31 10.42
C GLU A 127 8.64 6.82 10.18
N THR A 128 7.78 7.20 9.25
CA THR A 128 7.59 8.59 8.84
C THR A 128 6.31 9.24 9.37
N HIS A 129 5.46 8.46 10.05
CA HIS A 129 4.19 8.92 10.63
C HIS A 129 4.08 8.40 12.07
N ASP A 130 3.30 9.10 12.89
CA ASP A 130 3.07 8.73 14.29
C ASP A 130 2.08 7.56 14.40
N VAL A 131 2.55 6.36 14.06
CA VAL A 131 1.78 5.11 14.15
C VAL A 131 2.03 4.44 15.49
N ASP A 132 0.97 4.10 16.22
CA ASP A 132 1.06 3.44 17.53
C ASP A 132 1.05 1.92 17.44
N ALA A 133 0.37 1.36 16.44
CA ALA A 133 0.35 -0.09 16.21
C ALA A 133 -0.01 -0.42 14.75
N VAL A 134 0.37 -1.62 14.30
CA VAL A 134 -0.04 -2.19 13.02
C VAL A 134 -0.97 -3.37 13.27
N ALA A 135 -2.11 -3.43 12.58
CA ALA A 135 -3.05 -4.55 12.64
C ALA A 135 -3.25 -5.14 11.23
N MET A 136 -2.97 -6.43 11.05
CA MET A 136 -3.04 -7.08 9.75
C MET A 136 -3.41 -8.56 9.84
N THR A 137 -4.00 -9.09 8.77
CA THR A 137 -4.24 -10.53 8.64
C THR A 137 -2.99 -11.28 8.18
N THR A 138 -2.91 -12.55 8.53
CA THR A 138 -1.84 -13.44 8.07
C THR A 138 -2.39 -14.57 7.23
N HIS A 139 -1.83 -14.79 6.04
CA HIS A 139 -2.17 -15.97 5.23
C HIS A 139 -1.59 -17.23 5.85
N TRP A 140 -2.46 -18.18 6.14
CA TRP A 140 -2.05 -19.51 6.58
C TRP A 140 -2.16 -20.49 5.41
N ARG A 141 -1.07 -21.10 5.01
CA ARG A 141 -1.12 -22.28 4.14
C ARG A 141 -1.22 -23.53 5.00
N THR A 142 -2.37 -24.20 4.96
CA THR A 142 -2.56 -25.52 5.57
C THR A 142 -1.66 -26.55 4.87
N GLY A 143 -0.89 -27.30 5.63
CA GLY A 143 -0.15 -28.46 5.12
C GLY A 143 1.32 -28.60 5.52
N ILE A 144 1.89 -27.64 6.21
CA ILE A 144 3.27 -27.75 6.72
C ILE A 144 3.25 -27.37 8.20
N ASN A 145 3.88 -28.19 9.06
CA ASN A 145 3.99 -27.99 10.52
C ASN A 145 4.81 -26.73 10.93
N LYS A 146 4.84 -25.69 10.11
CA LYS A 146 5.49 -24.41 10.40
C LYS A 146 4.49 -23.28 10.22
N LEU A 147 4.46 -22.39 11.20
CA LEU A 147 3.79 -21.09 11.12
C LEU A 147 4.40 -20.32 9.93
N ILE A 148 3.70 -20.32 8.80
CA ILE A 148 4.11 -19.55 7.64
C ILE A 148 3.25 -18.27 7.63
N PHE A 149 3.81 -17.21 8.17
CA PHE A 149 3.27 -15.87 7.97
C PHE A 149 3.41 -15.52 6.49
N GLY A 150 2.43 -14.79 5.92
CA GLY A 150 2.61 -14.22 4.57
C GLY A 150 3.87 -13.35 4.54
N SER A 151 4.54 -13.29 3.39
CA SER A 151 5.84 -12.59 3.26
C SER A 151 5.79 -11.13 3.73
N VAL A 152 4.70 -10.42 3.47
CA VAL A 152 4.50 -9.04 3.91
C VAL A 152 4.34 -8.96 5.43
N ALA A 153 3.48 -9.80 6.02
CA ALA A 153 3.25 -9.84 7.46
C ALA A 153 4.52 -10.20 8.23
N GLN A 154 5.28 -11.18 7.73
CA GLN A 154 6.57 -11.55 8.32
C GLN A 154 7.57 -10.41 8.23
N TYR A 155 7.66 -9.73 7.09
CA TYR A 155 8.57 -8.61 6.91
C TYR A 155 8.23 -7.48 7.88
N VAL A 156 6.95 -7.08 7.96
CA VAL A 156 6.49 -6.03 8.87
C VAL A 156 6.81 -6.39 10.32
N ALA A 157 6.51 -7.62 10.77
CA ALA A 157 6.79 -8.05 12.14
C ALA A 157 8.27 -8.02 12.52
N GLN A 158 9.16 -8.23 11.54
CA GLN A 158 10.61 -8.27 11.78
C GLN A 158 11.28 -6.89 11.75
N HIS A 159 10.67 -5.91 11.09
CA HIS A 159 11.32 -4.64 10.82
C HIS A 159 10.65 -3.44 11.49
N THR A 160 9.43 -3.60 12.02
CA THR A 160 8.75 -2.50 12.71
C THR A 160 9.23 -2.32 14.14
N THR A 161 9.14 -1.08 14.62
CA THR A 161 9.42 -0.70 16.01
C THR A 161 8.17 -0.59 16.88
N VAL A 162 6.98 -0.63 16.25
CA VAL A 162 5.68 -0.56 16.94
C VAL A 162 5.04 -1.95 17.09
N PRO A 163 4.12 -2.15 18.05
CA PRO A 163 3.39 -3.41 18.19
C PRO A 163 2.67 -3.83 16.91
N VAL A 164 2.72 -5.12 16.57
CA VAL A 164 2.01 -5.71 15.43
C VAL A 164 1.00 -6.72 15.93
N ILE A 165 -0.27 -6.50 15.63
CA ILE A 165 -1.35 -7.45 15.85
C ILE A 165 -1.58 -8.22 14.55
N MET A 166 -1.40 -9.52 14.64
CA MET A 166 -1.68 -10.41 13.52
C MET A 166 -2.84 -11.31 13.85
N VAL A 167 -3.86 -11.28 13.01
CA VAL A 167 -5.03 -12.13 13.15
C VAL A 167 -5.03 -13.16 12.04
N ARG A 168 -5.35 -14.37 12.43
CA ARG A 168 -5.62 -15.46 11.51
C ARG A 168 -7.11 -15.47 11.22
N PRO A 169 -7.53 -15.21 9.98
CA PRO A 169 -8.91 -15.40 9.56
C PRO A 169 -9.33 -16.87 9.65
N GLU A 170 -10.58 -17.10 10.01
CA GLU A 170 -11.20 -18.43 10.04
C GLU A 170 -11.51 -18.97 8.64
#